data_eb901b92401f58e8365e4ce8cb9b29a4
#
_entry.id   eb901b92401f58e8365e4ce8cb9b29a4
#
_cell.length_a   1.000
_cell.length_b   1.000
_cell.length_c   1.000
_cell.angle_alpha   90.00
_cell.angle_beta   90.00
_cell.angle_gamma   90.00
#
_symmetry.space_group_name_H-M   'P 1'
#
loop_
_entity.id
_entity.type
_entity.pdbx_description
1 polymer ?
#
loop_
_entity_poly.entity_id
_entity_poly.type
_entity_poly.pdbx_seq_one_letter_code
_entity_poly.pdbx_strand_id
1 'polypeptide(L)'
;MAYIPLDEYQRKWIFTHQSLPVPESDLVHIKPITQQRSAHLWIENISKQSPDSDRLSSSDWPSKAGCWIDEIDWSAAWDSDEPDLPQEVLAHIDWQDDVTVYFCYEKYNSIETKWSIFKKHWKNFLFFDDGPILIGRRRSEVLWFSSKGMVKLGNRE
;
A
#
# COMPACT_ATOMS: atom_id res chain seq x y z
N MET A 1 -15.93 14.82 -6.19
CA MET A 1 -15.51 14.20 -4.94
C MET A 1 -14.30 13.31 -5.15
N ALA A 2 -13.31 13.41 -4.26
CA ALA A 2 -12.07 12.63 -4.43
C ALA A 2 -12.07 11.31 -3.66
N TYR A 3 -12.93 11.17 -2.67
CA TYR A 3 -12.92 10.02 -1.76
C TYR A 3 -14.28 9.33 -1.71
N ILE A 4 -14.24 8.03 -1.42
CA ILE A 4 -15.43 7.23 -1.12
C ILE A 4 -15.57 7.21 0.40
N PRO A 5 -16.77 7.50 0.95
CA PRO A 5 -16.96 7.33 2.39
C PRO A 5 -16.60 5.92 2.80
N LEU A 6 -15.90 5.75 3.92
CA LEU A 6 -15.44 4.43 4.35
C LEU A 6 -16.62 3.45 4.51
N ASP A 7 -17.78 3.94 4.97
CA ASP A 7 -18.96 3.12 5.12
C ASP A 7 -19.45 2.51 3.81
N GLU A 8 -19.13 3.15 2.69
CA GLU A 8 -19.54 2.69 1.35
C GLU A 8 -18.45 1.93 0.63
N TYR A 9 -17.27 1.82 1.22
CA TYR A 9 -16.14 1.11 0.62
C TYR A 9 -16.38 -0.40 0.73
N GLN A 10 -16.26 -1.10 -0.39
CA GLN A 10 -16.58 -2.53 -0.47
C GLN A 10 -15.72 -3.39 0.45
N ARG A 11 -14.48 -2.97 0.69
CA ARG A 11 -13.52 -3.73 1.52
C ARG A 11 -13.40 -3.16 2.92
N LYS A 12 -14.36 -2.38 3.38
CA LYS A 12 -14.28 -1.75 4.71
C LYS A 12 -14.09 -2.77 5.83
N TRP A 13 -14.52 -4.01 5.63
CA TRP A 13 -14.44 -5.05 6.64
C TRP A 13 -13.00 -5.33 7.08
N ILE A 14 -12.00 -5.06 6.23
CA ILE A 14 -10.61 -5.28 6.61
C ILE A 14 -10.19 -4.38 7.78
N PHE A 15 -10.87 -3.26 7.99
CA PHE A 15 -10.59 -2.31 9.06
C PHE A 15 -11.53 -2.45 10.25
N THR A 16 -12.65 -3.16 10.10
CA THR A 16 -13.64 -3.32 11.15
C THR A 16 -13.73 -4.76 11.66
N HIS A 17 -12.83 -5.61 11.22
CA HIS A 17 -12.79 -7.03 11.57
C HIS A 17 -12.55 -7.22 13.08
N GLN A 18 -13.29 -8.15 13.69
CA GLN A 18 -13.20 -8.38 15.13
C GLN A 18 -11.80 -8.75 15.61
N SER A 19 -11.04 -9.46 14.78
CA SER A 19 -9.69 -9.90 15.14
C SER A 19 -8.67 -8.77 15.13
N LEU A 20 -8.92 -7.73 14.32
CA LEU A 20 -7.99 -6.61 14.15
C LEU A 20 -8.78 -5.31 13.97
N PRO A 21 -9.56 -4.88 14.97
CA PRO A 21 -10.35 -3.67 14.80
C PRO A 21 -9.49 -2.42 14.81
N VAL A 22 -9.77 -1.49 13.90
CA VAL A 22 -9.09 -0.19 13.84
C VAL A 22 -9.92 0.81 14.62
N PRO A 23 -9.33 1.54 15.58
CA PRO A 23 -10.09 2.57 16.33
C PRO A 23 -10.65 3.65 15.42
N GLU A 24 -11.78 4.23 15.80
CA GLU A 24 -12.41 5.30 15.02
C GLU A 24 -11.49 6.49 14.81
N SER A 25 -10.67 6.81 15.80
CA SER A 25 -9.70 7.91 15.69
C SER A 25 -8.70 7.71 14.56
N ASP A 26 -8.41 6.45 14.20
CA ASP A 26 -7.54 6.12 13.09
C ASP A 26 -8.31 5.93 11.79
N LEU A 27 -9.55 5.40 11.87
CA LEU A 27 -10.39 5.19 10.69
C LEU A 27 -10.62 6.47 9.90
N VAL A 28 -10.71 7.61 10.58
CA VAL A 28 -10.94 8.91 9.91
C VAL A 28 -9.78 9.29 8.99
N HIS A 29 -8.63 8.67 9.16
CA HIS A 29 -7.46 8.91 8.33
C HIS A 29 -7.30 7.88 7.20
N ILE A 30 -8.20 6.91 7.11
CA ILE A 30 -8.18 5.90 6.05
C ILE A 30 -9.22 6.32 5.02
N LYS A 31 -8.75 6.76 3.85
CA LYS A 31 -9.60 7.41 2.84
C LYS A 31 -9.55 6.64 1.52
N PRO A 32 -10.50 5.74 1.30
CA PRO A 32 -10.60 5.12 -0.03
C PRO A 32 -10.83 6.19 -1.09
N ILE A 33 -10.18 6.03 -2.23
CA ILE A 33 -10.22 7.02 -3.31
C ILE A 33 -11.24 6.58 -4.34
N THR A 34 -11.93 7.55 -4.97
CA THR A 34 -12.87 7.23 -6.05
C THR A 34 -12.13 6.49 -7.17
N GLN A 35 -12.86 5.66 -7.93
CA GLN A 35 -12.28 4.90 -9.02
C GLN A 35 -11.58 5.81 -10.03
N GLN A 36 -12.18 6.93 -10.35
CA GLN A 36 -11.62 7.88 -11.31
C GLN A 36 -10.28 8.45 -10.81
N ARG A 37 -10.22 8.88 -9.57
CA ARG A 37 -9.00 9.43 -9.01
C ARG A 37 -7.93 8.36 -8.81
N SER A 38 -8.34 7.17 -8.41
CA SER A 38 -7.41 6.03 -8.27
C SER A 38 -6.77 5.69 -9.60
N ALA A 39 -7.56 5.63 -10.68
CA ALA A 39 -7.04 5.37 -12.01
C ALA A 39 -6.04 6.42 -12.45
N HIS A 40 -6.33 7.68 -12.18
CA HIS A 40 -5.43 8.80 -12.52
C HIS A 40 -4.11 8.69 -11.75
N LEU A 41 -4.19 8.41 -10.46
CA LEU A 41 -3.02 8.21 -9.61
C LEU A 41 -2.15 7.05 -10.09
N TRP A 42 -2.80 5.94 -10.46
CA TRP A 42 -2.13 4.76 -10.97
C TRP A 42 -1.39 5.05 -12.27
N ILE A 43 -2.09 5.70 -13.20
CA ILE A 43 -1.51 6.05 -14.50
C ILE A 43 -0.30 6.97 -14.33
N GLU A 44 -0.39 7.94 -13.43
CA GLU A 44 0.71 8.90 -13.24
C GLU A 44 1.89 8.31 -12.48
N ASN A 45 1.66 7.34 -11.60
CA ASN A 45 2.69 6.90 -10.66
C ASN A 45 3.15 5.46 -10.82
N ILE A 46 2.40 4.60 -11.48
CA ILE A 46 2.73 3.18 -11.53
C ILE A 46 2.77 2.64 -12.96
N SER A 47 1.66 2.69 -13.69
CA SER A 47 1.60 2.13 -15.03
C SER A 47 0.59 2.88 -15.89
N LYS A 48 1.00 3.17 -17.13
CA LYS A 48 0.11 3.86 -18.08
C LYS A 48 -0.85 2.90 -18.77
N GLN A 49 -0.51 1.62 -18.85
CA GLN A 49 -1.25 0.67 -19.67
C GLN A 49 -1.85 -0.48 -18.89
N SER A 50 -1.21 -0.90 -17.81
CA SER A 50 -1.62 -2.10 -17.07
C SER A 50 -2.57 -1.75 -15.93
N PRO A 51 -3.62 -2.57 -15.71
CA PRO A 51 -4.60 -2.28 -14.65
C PRO A 51 -4.21 -2.84 -13.29
N ASP A 52 -3.20 -3.71 -13.21
CA ASP A 52 -2.75 -4.31 -11.95
C ASP A 52 -1.28 -4.71 -12.04
N SER A 53 -0.72 -5.06 -10.88
CA SER A 53 0.72 -5.37 -10.80
C SER A 53 1.09 -6.73 -11.41
N ASP A 54 0.13 -7.59 -11.68
CA ASP A 54 0.41 -8.88 -12.31
C ASP A 54 0.67 -8.75 -13.81
N ARG A 55 0.28 -7.62 -14.41
CA ARG A 55 0.36 -7.43 -15.86
C ARG A 55 1.10 -6.15 -16.23
N LEU A 56 2.11 -5.79 -15.46
CA LEU A 56 2.93 -4.61 -15.76
C LEU A 56 3.74 -4.82 -17.03
N SER A 57 3.86 -3.76 -17.83
CA SER A 57 4.68 -3.80 -19.03
C SER A 57 6.15 -3.59 -18.68
N SER A 58 7.04 -3.96 -19.60
CA SER A 58 8.48 -3.78 -19.39
C SER A 58 8.90 -2.31 -19.29
N SER A 59 8.07 -1.38 -19.77
CA SER A 59 8.33 0.05 -19.66
C SER A 59 7.92 0.64 -18.32
N ASP A 60 7.11 -0.07 -17.54
CA ASP A 60 6.69 0.40 -16.21
C ASP A 60 7.83 0.27 -15.22
N TRP A 61 8.02 1.27 -14.35
CA TRP A 61 9.15 1.24 -13.42
C TRP A 61 9.16 0.03 -12.49
N PRO A 62 8.00 -0.52 -12.01
CA PRO A 62 8.08 -1.70 -11.14
C PRO A 62 8.64 -2.95 -11.83
N SER A 63 8.62 -2.98 -13.16
CA SER A 63 9.17 -4.11 -13.92
C SER A 63 10.68 -4.04 -14.08
N LYS A 64 11.30 -2.92 -13.69
CA LYS A 64 12.74 -2.74 -13.87
C LYS A 64 13.48 -3.28 -12.65
N ALA A 65 14.36 -4.27 -12.88
CA ALA A 65 15.11 -4.91 -11.80
C ALA A 65 15.93 -3.91 -10.98
N GLY A 66 16.45 -2.87 -11.63
CA GLY A 66 17.33 -1.89 -10.97
C GLY A 66 16.63 -1.02 -9.94
N CYS A 67 15.30 -0.95 -9.90
CA CYS A 67 14.63 -0.15 -8.90
C CYS A 67 14.45 -0.87 -7.55
N TRP A 68 14.67 -2.18 -7.51
CA TRP A 68 14.49 -2.98 -6.29
C TRP A 68 15.84 -3.33 -5.68
N ILE A 69 15.99 -3.05 -4.38
CA ILE A 69 17.26 -3.28 -3.67
C ILE A 69 17.21 -4.50 -2.76
N ASP A 70 16.02 -4.94 -2.36
CA ASP A 70 15.87 -6.08 -1.48
C ASP A 70 14.46 -6.64 -1.60
N GLU A 71 14.31 -7.90 -1.17
CA GLU A 71 13.02 -8.56 -1.09
C GLU A 71 13.00 -9.36 0.20
N ILE A 72 12.02 -9.11 1.06
CA ILE A 72 11.95 -9.77 2.37
C ILE A 72 10.58 -10.37 2.60
N ASP A 73 10.52 -11.32 3.53
CA ASP A 73 9.28 -11.98 3.93
C ASP A 73 8.53 -11.11 4.94
N TRP A 74 7.30 -10.71 4.61
CA TRP A 74 6.43 -10.01 5.56
C TRP A 74 5.43 -10.96 6.22
N SER A 75 5.18 -12.13 5.64
CA SER A 75 4.12 -13.02 6.08
C SER A 75 4.37 -13.57 7.49
N ALA A 76 5.62 -13.83 7.84
CA ALA A 76 5.98 -14.31 9.18
C ALA A 76 5.64 -13.24 10.24
N ALA A 77 5.92 -11.97 9.95
CA ALA A 77 5.57 -10.88 10.85
C ALA A 77 4.05 -10.71 10.96
N TRP A 78 3.34 -10.88 9.84
CA TRP A 78 1.88 -10.79 9.82
C TRP A 78 1.23 -11.86 10.69
N ASP A 79 1.77 -13.07 10.64
CA ASP A 79 1.26 -14.22 11.41
C ASP A 79 1.68 -14.21 12.87
N SER A 80 2.65 -13.35 13.24
CA SER A 80 3.17 -13.27 14.59
C SER A 80 2.32 -12.36 15.48
N ASP A 81 2.62 -12.34 16.77
CA ASP A 81 2.00 -11.41 17.72
C ASP A 81 2.65 -10.01 17.67
N GLU A 82 3.73 -9.86 16.92
CA GLU A 82 4.42 -8.57 16.80
C GLU A 82 3.57 -7.61 15.98
N PRO A 83 3.32 -6.39 16.48
CA PRO A 83 2.47 -5.43 15.77
C PRO A 83 3.17 -4.71 14.62
N ASP A 84 4.50 -4.69 14.61
CA ASP A 84 5.27 -3.84 13.70
C ASP A 84 5.55 -4.52 12.37
N LEU A 85 5.72 -3.67 11.33
CA LEU A 85 6.30 -4.10 10.06
C LEU A 85 7.70 -4.68 10.28
N PRO A 86 8.16 -5.54 9.37
CA PRO A 86 9.53 -6.02 9.42
C PRO A 86 10.52 -4.87 9.55
N GLN A 87 11.60 -5.10 10.30
CA GLN A 87 12.61 -4.10 10.59
C GLN A 87 13.21 -3.49 9.33
N GLU A 88 13.44 -4.32 8.32
CA GLU A 88 14.02 -3.90 7.05
C GLU A 88 13.13 -2.91 6.32
N VAL A 89 11.82 -3.10 6.39
CA VAL A 89 10.83 -2.16 5.81
C VAL A 89 10.93 -0.82 6.52
N LEU A 90 10.94 -0.84 7.85
CA LEU A 90 11.00 0.39 8.64
C LEU A 90 12.32 1.14 8.43
N ALA A 91 13.41 0.40 8.20
CA ALA A 91 14.69 1.01 7.89
C ALA A 91 14.72 1.65 6.50
N HIS A 92 14.04 1.03 5.53
CA HIS A 92 13.99 1.54 4.16
C HIS A 92 13.09 2.78 4.05
N ILE A 93 11.95 2.75 4.72
CA ILE A 93 10.97 3.84 4.68
C ILE A 93 11.17 4.71 5.92
N ASP A 94 12.07 5.66 5.82
CA ASP A 94 12.40 6.58 6.91
C ASP A 94 11.63 7.89 6.72
N TRP A 95 10.30 7.79 6.65
CA TRP A 95 9.42 8.93 6.47
C TRP A 95 8.87 9.40 7.81
N GLN A 96 8.53 10.70 7.85
CA GLN A 96 7.82 11.25 9.00
C GLN A 96 6.38 10.70 9.04
N ASP A 97 5.79 10.70 10.24
CA ASP A 97 4.49 10.09 10.47
C ASP A 97 3.36 10.71 9.64
N ASP A 98 3.47 12.00 9.31
CA ASP A 98 2.42 12.73 8.59
C ASP A 98 2.55 12.67 7.07
N VAL A 99 3.53 11.94 6.55
CA VAL A 99 3.67 11.77 5.09
C VAL A 99 2.44 11.07 4.54
N THR A 100 1.85 11.65 3.50
CA THR A 100 0.72 11.05 2.81
C THR A 100 1.18 9.86 1.99
N VAL A 101 0.51 8.73 2.15
CA VAL A 101 0.82 7.52 1.41
C VAL A 101 -0.41 7.05 0.63
N TYR A 102 -0.15 6.34 -0.45
CA TYR A 102 -1.20 5.72 -1.27
C TYR A 102 -0.91 4.24 -1.35
N PHE A 103 -1.87 3.45 -0.87
CA PHE A 103 -1.79 2.00 -0.95
C PHE A 103 -2.63 1.54 -2.14
N CYS A 104 -1.96 1.15 -3.21
CA CYS A 104 -2.61 0.89 -4.50
C CYS A 104 -2.79 -0.60 -4.69
N TYR A 105 -4.02 -1.09 -4.48
CA TYR A 105 -4.35 -2.50 -4.71
C TYR A 105 -4.34 -2.82 -6.21
N GLU A 106 -4.91 -1.92 -6.99
CA GLU A 106 -4.91 -1.99 -8.45
C GLU A 106 -5.39 -0.63 -8.99
N LYS A 107 -5.53 -0.52 -10.31
CA LYS A 107 -5.82 0.77 -10.96
C LYS A 107 -7.03 1.50 -10.36
N TYR A 108 -8.07 0.76 -10.05
CA TYR A 108 -9.34 1.37 -9.63
C TYR A 108 -9.59 1.27 -8.14
N ASN A 109 -8.63 0.79 -7.37
CA ASN A 109 -8.81 0.60 -5.93
C ASN A 109 -7.54 1.00 -5.19
N SER A 110 -7.55 2.20 -4.63
CA SER A 110 -6.43 2.73 -3.85
C SER A 110 -6.97 3.41 -2.60
N ILE A 111 -6.15 3.44 -1.56
CA ILE A 111 -6.48 4.11 -0.31
C ILE A 111 -5.40 5.13 0.00
N GLU A 112 -5.83 6.34 0.36
CA GLU A 112 -4.93 7.38 0.86
C GLU A 112 -4.96 7.37 2.38
N THR A 113 -3.79 7.43 3.02
CA THR A 113 -3.70 7.56 4.46
C THR A 113 -2.38 8.23 4.83
N LYS A 114 -2.02 8.22 6.10
CA LYS A 114 -0.74 8.72 6.58
C LYS A 114 0.18 7.56 6.87
N TRP A 115 1.49 7.79 6.77
CA TRP A 115 2.48 6.75 7.05
C TRP A 115 2.29 6.15 8.45
N SER A 116 2.03 7.00 9.46
CA SER A 116 1.79 6.53 10.83
C SER A 116 0.62 5.55 10.92
N ILE A 117 -0.44 5.82 10.17
CA ILE A 117 -1.64 4.97 10.18
C ILE A 117 -1.35 3.65 9.46
N PHE A 118 -0.66 3.70 8.33
CA PHE A 118 -0.30 2.48 7.62
C PHE A 118 0.63 1.60 8.47
N LYS A 119 1.66 2.19 9.09
CA LYS A 119 2.59 1.43 9.95
C LYS A 119 1.85 0.71 11.07
N LYS A 120 0.86 1.39 11.65
CA LYS A 120 0.13 0.85 12.80
C LYS A 120 -0.83 -0.25 12.40
N HIS A 121 -1.43 -0.14 11.21
CA HIS A 121 -2.51 -1.03 10.76
C HIS A 121 -2.17 -1.79 9.48
N TRP A 122 -0.89 -1.97 9.19
CA TRP A 122 -0.46 -2.61 7.95
C TRP A 122 -1.06 -4.01 7.76
N LYS A 123 -1.31 -4.73 8.85
CA LYS A 123 -1.90 -6.06 8.78
C LYS A 123 -3.31 -6.02 8.21
N ASN A 124 -4.06 -4.97 8.54
CA ASN A 124 -5.40 -4.79 8.00
C ASN A 124 -5.35 -4.56 6.48
N PHE A 125 -4.45 -3.69 6.04
CA PHE A 125 -4.31 -3.41 4.62
C PHE A 125 -3.96 -4.66 3.82
N LEU A 126 -3.17 -5.56 4.41
CA LEU A 126 -2.69 -6.75 3.71
C LEU A 126 -3.61 -7.96 3.80
N PHE A 127 -4.85 -7.79 4.28
CA PHE A 127 -5.88 -8.81 4.04
C PHE A 127 -6.09 -9.03 2.53
N PHE A 128 -5.82 -8.00 1.72
CA PHE A 128 -5.77 -8.12 0.26
C PHE A 128 -4.32 -7.90 -0.18
N ASP A 129 -3.61 -8.99 -0.40
CA ASP A 129 -2.17 -8.99 -0.63
C ASP A 129 -1.77 -9.39 -2.06
N ASP A 130 -2.66 -9.21 -3.02
CA ASP A 130 -2.43 -9.57 -4.41
C ASP A 130 -1.63 -8.51 -5.15
N GLY A 131 -0.44 -8.20 -4.65
CA GLY A 131 0.50 -7.32 -5.33
C GLY A 131 0.30 -5.83 -5.11
N PRO A 132 -0.23 -5.37 -3.94
CA PRO A 132 -0.39 -3.93 -3.76
C PRO A 132 0.95 -3.21 -3.67
N ILE A 133 0.96 -1.96 -4.15
CA ILE A 133 2.15 -1.11 -4.15
C ILE A 133 1.88 0.10 -3.28
N LEU A 134 2.80 0.37 -2.34
CA LEU A 134 2.75 1.56 -1.49
C LEU A 134 3.68 2.62 -2.01
N ILE A 135 3.15 3.79 -2.27
CA ILE A 135 3.93 4.97 -2.67
C ILE A 135 3.65 6.11 -1.70
N GLY A 136 4.65 6.96 -1.51
CA GLY A 136 4.50 8.17 -0.70
C GLY A 136 4.46 9.40 -1.59
N ARG A 137 3.67 10.40 -1.17
CA ARG A 137 3.60 11.66 -1.91
C ARG A 137 4.97 12.33 -1.88
N ARG A 138 5.53 12.60 -3.07
CA ARG A 138 6.83 13.25 -3.23
C ARG A 138 7.96 12.46 -2.58
N ARG A 139 7.86 11.13 -2.60
CA ARG A 139 8.89 10.24 -2.08
C ARG A 139 9.30 9.26 -3.16
N SER A 140 10.58 8.92 -3.19
CA SER A 140 11.11 7.97 -4.17
C SER A 140 11.06 6.53 -3.65
N GLU A 141 11.17 6.33 -2.34
CA GLU A 141 11.10 5.00 -1.75
C GLU A 141 9.72 4.39 -1.96
N VAL A 142 9.68 3.11 -2.28
CA VAL A 142 8.43 2.38 -2.54
C VAL A 142 8.49 0.98 -1.95
N LEU A 143 7.31 0.42 -1.70
CA LEU A 143 7.15 -0.97 -1.27
C LEU A 143 6.21 -1.66 -2.25
N TRP A 144 6.58 -2.86 -2.68
CA TRP A 144 5.68 -3.71 -3.47
C TRP A 144 5.45 -5.00 -2.71
N PHE A 145 4.26 -5.15 -2.15
CA PHE A 145 3.85 -6.37 -1.44
C PHE A 145 3.45 -7.39 -2.48
N SER A 146 4.46 -8.04 -3.05
CA SER A 146 4.21 -9.04 -4.08
C SER A 146 3.48 -10.25 -3.51
N SER A 147 2.89 -11.06 -4.36
CA SER A 147 2.23 -12.29 -3.93
C SER A 147 3.25 -13.19 -3.22
N LYS A 148 2.76 -14.20 -2.47
CA LYS A 148 3.59 -15.17 -1.74
C LYS A 148 4.24 -14.63 -0.46
N GLY A 149 3.69 -13.55 0.09
CA GLY A 149 4.15 -13.07 1.40
C GLY A 149 5.47 -12.34 1.39
N MET A 150 5.91 -11.83 0.24
CA MET A 150 7.16 -11.09 0.12
C MET A 150 6.88 -9.61 -0.16
N VAL A 151 7.79 -8.75 0.28
CA VAL A 151 7.74 -7.32 -0.05
C VAL A 151 9.07 -6.90 -0.65
N LYS A 152 8.99 -6.20 -1.78
CA LYS A 152 10.17 -5.64 -2.44
C LYS A 152 10.38 -4.21 -1.96
N LEU A 153 11.61 -3.90 -1.59
CA LEU A 153 12.03 -2.57 -1.16
C LEU A 153 12.75 -1.90 -2.31
N GLY A 154 12.30 -0.73 -2.71
CA GLY A 154 12.88 -0.08 -3.87
C GLY A 154 12.72 1.41 -3.91
N ASN A 155 13.14 1.97 -5.03
CA ASN A 155 13.03 3.40 -5.33
C ASN A 155 12.55 3.56 -6.76
N ARG A 156 11.62 4.48 -7.00
CA ARG A 156 11.05 4.67 -8.34
C ARG A 156 11.82 5.64 -9.22
N GLU A 157 12.99 6.02 -8.80
CA GLU A 157 13.86 6.85 -9.64
C GLU A 157 15.17 6.22 -9.95
#